data_981b0ce68f1ab80c5813ad9a35f71525
#
_entry.id   981b0ce68f1ab80c5813ad9a35f71525
#
_cell.length_a   1.000
_cell.length_b   1.000
_cell.length_c   1.000
_cell.angle_alpha   90.00
_cell.angle_beta   90.00
_cell.angle_gamma   90.00
#
_symmetry.space_group_name_H-M   'P 1'
#
loop_
_entity.id
_entity.type
_entity.pdbx_description
1 polymer ?
#
loop_
_entity_poly.entity_id
_entity_poly.type
_entity_poly.pdbx_seq_one_letter_code
_entity_poly.pdbx_strand_id
1 'polypeptide(L)'
;MNSKHFRSRIAALMLGVASVGALAMVTATPAEAAIRAAVGKPLQQAQSLAASGNYSGAMAKVNEAAGVGGLTPEESRDVAQMRAYITSKQGGGGGKLANDYRAGRWGAVISDAGEGNLSATDMAAVATAYYKLGRNADCVRYIRSHFGNGASDIVLKIQMACAFGAGDDASQTAALEELVGRSQSPEYWSQLLKSAQRTRGLRDPQSIDIYRLKLRTGSITTADEYLTLSKLALAGGFASEAAAVEQKGIDAKVLTGDSVARLMNMTKTQMAADKAGTPAGLAAAQKAPTGDALVKLGEDLWGMGKFPEAISAIQAGIAKDKTDLNLANTRLGMAYLSAGQKDQAVRAFNKAAKGDNPNQAMVARLWLLYARK
;
A
#
# COMPACT_ATOMS: atom_id res chain seq x y z
N MET A 1 25.74 -19.01 -13.11
CA MET A 1 25.93 -20.47 -12.85
C MET A 1 25.77 -21.21 -14.16
N ASN A 2 26.77 -21.98 -14.54
CA ASN A 2 27.08 -22.34 -15.91
C ASN A 2 26.07 -23.28 -16.59
N SER A 3 25.37 -22.78 -17.61
CA SER A 3 24.47 -23.56 -18.49
C SER A 3 25.19 -24.67 -19.28
N LYS A 4 26.50 -24.65 -19.34
CA LYS A 4 27.35 -25.65 -20.06
C LYS A 4 27.38 -27.01 -19.36
N HIS A 5 27.34 -27.07 -18.03
CA HIS A 5 27.35 -28.35 -17.27
C HIS A 5 26.02 -29.10 -17.36
N PHE A 6 24.89 -28.40 -17.48
CA PHE A 6 23.58 -29.03 -17.63
C PHE A 6 23.38 -29.69 -18.99
N ARG A 7 23.87 -29.06 -20.06
CA ARG A 7 23.82 -29.63 -21.43
C ARG A 7 24.67 -30.88 -21.57
N SER A 8 25.79 -30.97 -20.85
CA SER A 8 26.73 -32.11 -20.90
C SER A 8 26.14 -33.39 -20.29
N ARG A 9 25.36 -33.26 -19.22
CA ARG A 9 24.79 -34.43 -18.50
C ARG A 9 23.64 -35.09 -19.24
N ILE A 10 22.82 -34.34 -19.98
CA ILE A 10 21.69 -34.88 -20.77
C ILE A 10 22.22 -35.47 -22.12
N ALA A 11 23.30 -34.94 -22.68
CA ALA A 11 23.94 -35.50 -23.87
C ALA A 11 24.65 -36.86 -23.62
N ALA A 12 25.09 -37.11 -22.39
CA ALA A 12 25.75 -38.38 -21.99
C ALA A 12 24.79 -39.59 -22.00
N LEU A 13 23.48 -39.38 -22.06
CA LEU A 13 22.47 -40.44 -22.09
C LEU A 13 22.35 -41.15 -23.45
N MET A 14 23.04 -40.69 -24.51
CA MET A 14 22.90 -41.22 -25.88
C MET A 14 24.06 -42.14 -26.33
N LEU A 15 25.07 -42.43 -25.48
CA LEU A 15 26.26 -43.21 -25.89
C LEU A 15 26.56 -44.39 -24.95
N GLY A 16 25.60 -45.25 -24.73
CA GLY A 16 25.75 -46.41 -23.87
C GLY A 16 25.25 -47.73 -24.50
N VAL A 17 25.71 -48.10 -25.70
CA VAL A 17 25.67 -49.51 -26.18
C VAL A 17 26.96 -49.83 -26.93
N ALA A 18 27.62 -50.85 -26.43
CA ALA A 18 28.71 -51.65 -26.97
C ALA A 18 30.15 -51.13 -26.82
N SER A 19 30.91 -51.76 -25.92
CA SER A 19 32.03 -52.68 -26.27
C SER A 19 32.63 -53.28 -25.02
N VAL A 20 32.83 -54.59 -25.10
CA VAL A 20 33.48 -55.48 -24.13
C VAL A 20 35.01 -55.33 -24.24
N GLY A 21 35.71 -55.24 -23.11
CA GLY A 21 37.08 -55.71 -22.98
C GLY A 21 38.13 -54.63 -22.69
N ALA A 22 38.54 -54.51 -21.46
CA ALA A 22 39.93 -54.53 -20.97
C ALA A 22 39.94 -54.18 -19.45
N LEU A 23 40.46 -55.06 -18.64
CA LEU A 23 40.73 -54.81 -17.23
C LEU A 23 41.81 -53.73 -17.09
N ALA A 24 41.46 -52.63 -16.45
CA ALA A 24 42.40 -51.72 -15.82
C ALA A 24 41.83 -51.30 -14.49
N MET A 25 42.54 -51.55 -13.40
CA MET A 25 42.15 -51.03 -12.06
C MET A 25 42.09 -49.50 -12.12
N VAL A 26 40.90 -48.96 -11.96
CA VAL A 26 40.68 -47.53 -11.75
C VAL A 26 39.98 -47.37 -10.41
N THR A 27 40.62 -46.60 -9.55
CA THR A 27 40.02 -46.08 -8.30
C THR A 27 38.61 -45.60 -8.53
N ALA A 28 37.65 -46.19 -7.82
CA ALA A 28 36.25 -45.85 -7.94
C ALA A 28 35.99 -44.41 -7.53
N THR A 29 35.79 -43.52 -8.51
CA THR A 29 34.99 -42.31 -8.32
C THR A 29 33.53 -42.74 -8.10
N PRO A 30 32.79 -42.13 -7.16
CA PRO A 30 31.38 -42.50 -6.97
C PRO A 30 30.64 -42.33 -8.29
N ALA A 31 30.06 -43.46 -8.78
CA ALA A 31 29.24 -43.46 -9.98
C ALA A 31 28.08 -42.46 -9.79
N GLU A 32 28.06 -41.40 -10.58
CA GLU A 32 26.90 -40.54 -10.67
C GLU A 32 25.68 -41.43 -11.05
N ALA A 33 24.69 -41.51 -10.17
CA ALA A 33 23.53 -42.33 -10.40
C ALA A 33 22.83 -41.85 -11.69
N ALA A 34 22.68 -42.75 -12.68
CA ALA A 34 22.01 -42.43 -13.93
C ALA A 34 20.53 -42.07 -13.67
N ILE A 35 20.08 -40.92 -14.18
CA ILE A 35 18.68 -40.48 -14.09
C ILE A 35 17.78 -41.56 -14.71
N ARG A 36 16.78 -42.01 -13.97
CA ARG A 36 15.79 -42.99 -14.47
C ARG A 36 15.09 -42.47 -15.72
N ALA A 37 14.86 -43.34 -16.70
CA ALA A 37 14.21 -42.97 -17.97
C ALA A 37 12.81 -42.30 -17.77
N ALA A 38 12.09 -42.70 -16.70
CA ALA A 38 10.81 -42.14 -16.35
C ALA A 38 10.89 -40.62 -15.96
N VAL A 39 12.06 -40.18 -15.45
CA VAL A 39 12.33 -38.77 -15.11
C VAL A 39 13.07 -38.06 -16.24
N GLY A 40 14.07 -38.72 -16.82
CA GLY A 40 14.94 -38.12 -17.84
C GLY A 40 14.24 -37.80 -19.16
N LYS A 41 13.34 -38.67 -19.64
CA LYS A 41 12.59 -38.41 -20.89
C LYS A 41 11.68 -37.16 -20.81
N PRO A 42 10.83 -37.01 -19.78
CA PRO A 42 10.06 -35.77 -19.63
C PRO A 42 10.95 -34.52 -19.49
N LEU A 43 12.08 -34.58 -18.75
CA LEU A 43 13.00 -33.44 -18.64
C LEU A 43 13.65 -33.07 -19.98
N GLN A 44 13.99 -34.04 -20.81
CA GLN A 44 14.52 -33.81 -22.16
C GLN A 44 13.46 -33.16 -23.07
N GLN A 45 12.20 -33.63 -23.00
CA GLN A 45 11.09 -33.01 -23.71
C GLN A 45 10.85 -31.57 -23.22
N ALA A 46 10.90 -31.35 -21.89
CA ALA A 46 10.79 -30.01 -21.32
C ALA A 46 11.87 -29.07 -21.86
N GLN A 47 13.11 -29.54 -21.97
CA GLN A 47 14.21 -28.75 -22.52
C GLN A 47 13.95 -28.38 -24.00
N SER A 48 13.51 -29.34 -24.81
CA SER A 48 13.19 -29.09 -26.24
C SER A 48 12.05 -28.09 -26.40
N LEU A 49 10.98 -28.24 -25.63
CA LEU A 49 9.84 -27.31 -25.62
C LEU A 49 10.26 -25.91 -25.15
N ALA A 50 11.08 -25.81 -24.11
CA ALA A 50 11.60 -24.53 -23.65
C ALA A 50 12.51 -23.85 -24.68
N ALA A 51 13.30 -24.63 -25.43
CA ALA A 51 14.16 -24.10 -26.50
C ALA A 51 13.34 -23.55 -27.68
N SER A 52 12.16 -24.11 -27.96
CA SER A 52 11.23 -23.61 -28.96
C SER A 52 10.30 -22.49 -28.45
N GLY A 53 10.46 -22.06 -27.18
CA GLY A 53 9.62 -21.02 -26.58
C GLY A 53 8.27 -21.50 -26.03
N ASN A 54 7.97 -22.79 -26.15
CA ASN A 54 6.75 -23.37 -25.56
C ASN A 54 6.97 -23.68 -24.07
N TYR A 55 7.02 -22.63 -23.24
CA TYR A 55 7.27 -22.74 -21.82
C TYR A 55 6.12 -23.43 -21.05
N SER A 56 4.89 -23.29 -21.49
CA SER A 56 3.72 -23.96 -20.90
C SER A 56 3.83 -25.47 -21.06
N GLY A 57 4.09 -25.93 -22.29
CA GLY A 57 4.34 -27.36 -22.57
C GLY A 57 5.58 -27.87 -21.85
N ALA A 58 6.64 -27.08 -21.78
CA ALA A 58 7.84 -27.41 -21.02
C ALA A 58 7.56 -27.61 -19.53
N MET A 59 6.78 -26.72 -18.90
CA MET A 59 6.40 -26.84 -17.49
C MET A 59 5.52 -28.05 -17.22
N ALA A 60 4.60 -28.40 -18.14
CA ALA A 60 3.81 -29.62 -18.03
C ALA A 60 4.69 -30.88 -17.99
N LYS A 61 5.75 -30.91 -18.81
CA LYS A 61 6.75 -32.01 -18.82
C LYS A 61 7.62 -32.04 -17.56
N VAL A 62 7.95 -30.92 -16.97
CA VAL A 62 8.61 -30.86 -15.66
C VAL A 62 7.72 -31.39 -14.56
N ASN A 63 6.43 -31.09 -14.61
CA ASN A 63 5.46 -31.62 -13.63
C ASN A 63 5.26 -33.14 -13.80
N GLU A 64 5.30 -33.67 -15.03
CA GLU A 64 5.30 -35.11 -15.31
C GLU A 64 6.52 -35.78 -14.67
N ALA A 65 7.72 -35.23 -14.86
CA ALA A 65 8.94 -35.73 -14.21
C ALA A 65 8.86 -35.67 -12.68
N ALA A 66 8.32 -34.57 -12.15
CA ALA A 66 8.13 -34.41 -10.70
C ALA A 66 7.12 -35.37 -10.08
N GLY A 67 6.15 -35.83 -10.86
CA GLY A 67 5.13 -36.81 -10.44
C GLY A 67 5.62 -38.27 -10.37
N VAL A 68 6.85 -38.55 -10.80
CA VAL A 68 7.45 -39.88 -10.69
C VAL A 68 7.76 -40.19 -9.22
N GLY A 69 7.14 -41.25 -8.70
CA GLY A 69 7.33 -41.64 -7.30
C GLY A 69 8.79 -41.97 -6.94
N GLY A 70 9.21 -41.60 -5.73
CA GLY A 70 10.51 -41.95 -5.17
C GLY A 70 11.68 -41.34 -5.93
N LEU A 71 11.63 -40.05 -6.25
CA LEU A 71 12.76 -39.34 -6.86
C LEU A 71 14.02 -39.42 -5.99
N THR A 72 15.15 -39.68 -6.62
CA THR A 72 16.44 -39.55 -5.93
C THR A 72 16.73 -38.06 -5.63
N PRO A 73 17.70 -37.76 -4.71
CA PRO A 73 18.10 -36.37 -4.47
C PRO A 73 18.65 -35.67 -5.74
N GLU A 74 19.33 -36.41 -6.63
CA GLU A 74 19.79 -35.89 -7.93
C GLU A 74 18.62 -35.59 -8.87
N GLU A 75 17.66 -36.52 -9.04
CA GLU A 75 16.49 -36.33 -9.87
C GLU A 75 15.65 -35.16 -9.38
N SER A 76 15.46 -35.04 -8.05
CA SER A 76 14.75 -33.90 -7.44
C SER A 76 15.43 -32.57 -7.75
N ARG A 77 16.77 -32.53 -7.72
CA ARG A 77 17.58 -31.36 -8.05
C ARG A 77 17.44 -30.99 -9.53
N ASP A 78 17.50 -31.96 -10.43
CA ASP A 78 17.39 -31.73 -11.87
C ASP A 78 16.00 -31.24 -12.26
N VAL A 79 14.94 -31.81 -11.66
CA VAL A 79 13.56 -31.31 -11.80
C VAL A 79 13.44 -29.86 -11.30
N ALA A 80 14.01 -29.55 -10.12
CA ALA A 80 14.00 -28.20 -9.59
C ALA A 80 14.76 -27.20 -10.45
N GLN A 81 15.93 -27.60 -10.98
CA GLN A 81 16.74 -26.77 -11.89
C GLN A 81 16.01 -26.50 -13.21
N MET A 82 15.39 -27.52 -13.82
CA MET A 82 14.61 -27.35 -15.05
C MET A 82 13.41 -26.45 -14.82
N ARG A 83 12.71 -26.63 -13.70
CA ARG A 83 11.60 -25.74 -13.30
C ARG A 83 12.07 -24.30 -13.16
N ALA A 84 13.16 -24.05 -12.43
CA ALA A 84 13.74 -22.72 -12.26
C ALA A 84 14.19 -22.10 -13.58
N TYR A 85 14.79 -22.90 -14.48
CA TYR A 85 15.18 -22.46 -15.82
C TYR A 85 13.96 -22.02 -16.65
N ILE A 86 12.90 -22.86 -16.72
CA ILE A 86 11.69 -22.53 -17.47
C ILE A 86 11.00 -21.30 -16.85
N THR A 87 10.87 -21.25 -15.53
CA THR A 87 10.30 -20.09 -14.82
C THR A 87 11.10 -18.83 -15.08
N SER A 88 12.43 -18.88 -15.10
CA SER A 88 13.29 -17.74 -15.43
C SER A 88 13.13 -17.28 -16.88
N LYS A 89 12.82 -18.18 -17.79
CA LYS A 89 12.55 -17.88 -19.20
C LYS A 89 11.11 -17.42 -19.42
N GLN A 90 10.17 -17.97 -18.68
CA GLN A 90 8.74 -17.60 -18.69
C GLN A 90 8.51 -16.25 -17.98
N GLY A 91 9.23 -15.99 -16.88
CA GLY A 91 9.18 -14.73 -16.14
C GLY A 91 10.29 -13.71 -16.48
N GLY A 92 11.26 -14.11 -17.26
CA GLY A 92 12.48 -13.36 -17.59
C GLY A 92 12.70 -13.12 -19.09
N GLY A 93 11.78 -12.46 -19.77
CA GLY A 93 12.12 -11.61 -20.89
C GLY A 93 12.54 -12.26 -22.22
N GLY A 94 12.08 -13.45 -22.57
CA GLY A 94 12.34 -14.07 -23.89
C GLY A 94 11.13 -14.20 -24.82
N GLY A 95 9.92 -13.96 -24.33
CA GLY A 95 8.69 -14.03 -25.15
C GLY A 95 8.49 -12.81 -26.06
N LYS A 96 7.63 -12.95 -27.05
CA LYS A 96 7.25 -11.89 -28.00
C LYS A 96 6.80 -10.63 -27.26
N LEU A 97 5.90 -10.76 -26.26
CA LEU A 97 5.39 -9.67 -25.44
C LEU A 97 6.52 -8.88 -24.75
N ALA A 98 7.50 -9.56 -24.14
CA ALA A 98 8.61 -8.90 -23.46
C ALA A 98 9.58 -8.21 -24.45
N ASN A 99 9.75 -8.74 -25.67
CA ASN A 99 10.51 -8.08 -26.71
C ASN A 99 9.80 -6.83 -27.22
N ASP A 100 8.48 -6.90 -27.38
CA ASP A 100 7.65 -5.76 -27.79
C ASP A 100 7.62 -4.67 -26.72
N TYR A 101 7.55 -5.08 -25.43
CA TYR A 101 7.64 -4.16 -24.31
C TYR A 101 8.99 -3.39 -24.30
N ARG A 102 10.12 -4.11 -24.42
CA ARG A 102 11.46 -3.48 -24.49
C ARG A 102 11.63 -2.56 -25.70
N ALA A 103 11.00 -2.91 -26.81
CA ALA A 103 11.03 -2.10 -28.03
C ALA A 103 10.01 -0.93 -28.01
N GLY A 104 9.22 -0.78 -26.94
CA GLY A 104 8.19 0.26 -26.83
C GLY A 104 7.01 0.08 -27.79
N ARG A 105 6.81 -1.12 -28.33
CA ARG A 105 5.69 -1.44 -29.24
C ARG A 105 4.42 -1.75 -28.44
N TRP A 106 3.90 -0.74 -27.76
CA TRP A 106 2.81 -0.87 -26.78
C TRP A 106 1.55 -1.51 -27.34
N GLY A 107 1.20 -1.22 -28.60
CA GLY A 107 0.05 -1.86 -29.28
C GLY A 107 0.25 -3.36 -29.45
N ALA A 108 1.46 -3.80 -29.81
CA ALA A 108 1.81 -5.22 -29.92
C ALA A 108 1.77 -5.93 -28.57
N VAL A 109 2.27 -5.28 -27.49
CA VAL A 109 2.18 -5.81 -26.10
C VAL A 109 0.73 -6.15 -25.72
N ILE A 110 -0.22 -5.27 -26.05
CA ILE A 110 -1.64 -5.50 -25.77
C ILE A 110 -2.22 -6.62 -26.64
N SER A 111 -1.84 -6.66 -27.93
CA SER A 111 -2.29 -7.71 -28.85
C SER A 111 -1.81 -9.09 -28.42
N ASP A 112 -0.54 -9.19 -28.04
CA ASP A 112 0.08 -10.46 -27.61
C ASP A 112 -0.49 -10.98 -26.26
N ALA A 113 -1.08 -10.10 -25.47
CA ALA A 113 -1.74 -10.47 -24.21
C ALA A 113 -2.96 -11.39 -24.39
N GLY A 114 -3.59 -11.40 -25.58
CA GLY A 114 -4.73 -12.25 -25.90
C GLY A 114 -4.38 -13.72 -26.18
N GLU A 115 -3.10 -14.08 -26.31
CA GLU A 115 -2.65 -15.35 -26.87
C GLU A 115 -2.24 -16.42 -25.82
N GLY A 116 -2.39 -16.19 -24.49
CA GLY A 116 -1.97 -17.18 -23.48
C GLY A 116 -2.15 -16.82 -22.01
N ASN A 117 -1.73 -17.73 -21.15
CA ASN A 117 -1.66 -17.50 -19.70
C ASN A 117 -0.49 -16.54 -19.37
N LEU A 118 -0.82 -15.30 -19.05
CA LEU A 118 0.15 -14.26 -18.70
C LEU A 118 0.69 -14.45 -17.28
N SER A 119 2.00 -14.28 -17.11
CA SER A 119 2.58 -14.11 -15.78
C SER A 119 2.18 -12.76 -15.17
N ALA A 120 2.33 -12.61 -13.85
CA ALA A 120 2.10 -11.32 -13.19
C ALA A 120 2.97 -10.18 -13.76
N THR A 121 4.19 -10.52 -14.23
CA THR A 121 5.10 -9.57 -14.90
C THR A 121 4.56 -9.16 -16.27
N ASP A 122 4.04 -10.10 -17.06
CA ASP A 122 3.47 -9.80 -18.36
C ASP A 122 2.18 -8.97 -18.22
N MET A 123 1.32 -9.32 -17.25
CA MET A 123 0.13 -8.51 -16.93
C MET A 123 0.49 -7.07 -16.52
N ALA A 124 1.56 -6.88 -15.75
CA ALA A 124 2.05 -5.54 -15.41
C ALA A 124 2.59 -4.78 -16.65
N ALA A 125 3.23 -5.50 -17.59
CA ALA A 125 3.68 -4.93 -18.84
C ALA A 125 2.50 -4.48 -19.71
N VAL A 126 1.43 -5.27 -19.77
CA VAL A 126 0.19 -4.91 -20.49
C VAL A 126 -0.48 -3.68 -19.87
N ALA A 127 -0.59 -3.64 -18.54
CA ALA A 127 -1.10 -2.46 -17.84
C ALA A 127 -0.27 -1.20 -18.14
N THR A 128 1.06 -1.34 -18.18
CA THR A 128 1.98 -0.27 -18.58
C THR A 128 1.75 0.16 -20.04
N ALA A 129 1.51 -0.78 -20.95
CA ALA A 129 1.26 -0.49 -22.35
C ALA A 129 -0.04 0.32 -22.54
N TYR A 130 -1.12 -0.03 -21.83
CA TYR A 130 -2.34 0.78 -21.81
C TYR A 130 -2.06 2.22 -21.32
N TYR A 131 -1.31 2.37 -20.23
CA TYR A 131 -0.91 3.67 -19.71
C TYR A 131 -0.11 4.50 -20.73
N LYS A 132 0.91 3.88 -21.36
CA LYS A 132 1.77 4.54 -22.36
C LYS A 132 1.02 4.98 -23.60
N LEU A 133 -0.06 4.31 -23.97
CA LEU A 133 -0.95 4.67 -25.09
C LEU A 133 -2.03 5.69 -24.68
N GLY A 134 -2.06 6.16 -23.43
CA GLY A 134 -3.11 7.04 -22.93
C GLY A 134 -4.49 6.37 -22.79
N ARG A 135 -4.57 5.04 -22.91
CA ARG A 135 -5.79 4.25 -22.77
C ARG A 135 -6.10 4.01 -21.29
N ASN A 136 -6.23 5.11 -20.56
CA ASN A 136 -6.27 5.12 -19.11
C ASN A 136 -7.47 4.33 -18.52
N ALA A 137 -8.66 4.46 -19.09
CA ALA A 137 -9.84 3.71 -18.64
C ALA A 137 -9.70 2.20 -18.87
N ASP A 138 -9.08 1.80 -19.99
CA ASP A 138 -8.79 0.39 -20.27
C ASP A 138 -7.74 -0.16 -19.31
N CYS A 139 -6.72 0.63 -18.97
CA CYS A 139 -5.70 0.29 -17.98
C CYS A 139 -6.34 -0.02 -16.61
N VAL A 140 -7.21 0.87 -16.10
CA VAL A 140 -7.90 0.67 -14.82
C VAL A 140 -8.74 -0.60 -14.84
N ARG A 141 -9.49 -0.81 -15.93
CA ARG A 141 -10.33 -2.00 -16.11
C ARG A 141 -9.49 -3.27 -16.15
N TYR A 142 -8.39 -3.26 -16.91
CA TYR A 142 -7.46 -4.38 -17.03
C TYR A 142 -6.85 -4.77 -15.67
N ILE A 143 -6.33 -3.79 -14.92
CA ILE A 143 -5.74 -4.05 -13.60
C ILE A 143 -6.78 -4.63 -12.65
N ARG A 144 -7.98 -4.06 -12.61
CA ARG A 144 -9.06 -4.52 -11.73
C ARG A 144 -9.46 -5.98 -12.02
N SER A 145 -9.50 -6.37 -13.30
CA SER A 145 -9.91 -7.73 -13.71
C SER A 145 -8.84 -8.79 -13.48
N HIS A 146 -7.54 -8.42 -13.52
CA HIS A 146 -6.45 -9.40 -13.50
C HIS A 146 -5.71 -9.49 -12.18
N PHE A 147 -5.68 -8.42 -11.38
CA PHE A 147 -4.90 -8.40 -10.14
C PHE A 147 -5.78 -8.44 -8.87
N GLY A 148 -7.02 -7.95 -8.92
CA GLY A 148 -7.87 -7.86 -7.74
C GLY A 148 -7.13 -7.19 -6.57
N ASN A 149 -7.16 -7.83 -5.39
CA ASN A 149 -6.46 -7.37 -4.18
C ASN A 149 -4.98 -7.81 -4.12
N GLY A 150 -4.48 -8.48 -5.16
CA GLY A 150 -3.11 -9.03 -5.23
C GLY A 150 -2.12 -8.16 -6.02
N ALA A 151 -2.49 -6.95 -6.41
CA ALA A 151 -1.64 -6.05 -7.19
C ALA A 151 -0.33 -5.73 -6.43
N SER A 152 0.82 -5.80 -7.12
CA SER A 152 2.10 -5.34 -6.57
C SER A 152 2.14 -3.81 -6.48
N ASP A 153 3.09 -3.26 -5.71
CA ASP A 153 3.24 -1.79 -5.59
C ASP A 153 3.47 -1.12 -6.96
N ILE A 154 4.14 -1.80 -7.88
CA ILE A 154 4.35 -1.30 -9.24
C ILE A 154 2.99 -1.20 -9.97
N VAL A 155 2.16 -2.23 -9.87
CA VAL A 155 0.84 -2.26 -10.50
C VAL A 155 -0.09 -1.22 -9.86
N LEU A 156 -0.06 -1.06 -8.54
CA LEU A 156 -0.84 -0.02 -7.85
C LEU A 156 -0.43 1.40 -8.29
N LYS A 157 0.86 1.64 -8.50
CA LYS A 157 1.35 2.93 -9.04
C LYS A 157 0.86 3.17 -10.47
N ILE A 158 0.84 2.13 -11.31
CA ILE A 158 0.27 2.20 -12.65
C ILE A 158 -1.24 2.48 -12.57
N GLN A 159 -1.96 1.78 -11.71
CA GLN A 159 -3.40 1.98 -11.49
C GLN A 159 -3.71 3.42 -11.06
N MET A 160 -2.94 3.96 -10.12
CA MET A 160 -3.07 5.33 -9.66
C MET A 160 -2.88 6.34 -10.81
N ALA A 161 -1.85 6.15 -11.65
CA ALA A 161 -1.57 7.01 -12.79
C ALA A 161 -2.67 6.90 -13.87
N CYS A 162 -3.13 5.70 -14.18
CA CYS A 162 -4.22 5.45 -15.10
C CYS A 162 -5.54 6.04 -14.60
N ALA A 163 -5.86 5.83 -13.31
CA ALA A 163 -7.07 6.35 -12.70
C ALA A 163 -7.10 7.88 -12.72
N PHE A 164 -5.97 8.52 -12.41
CA PHE A 164 -5.83 9.97 -12.55
C PHE A 164 -6.09 10.44 -13.99
N GLY A 165 -5.47 9.81 -14.98
CA GLY A 165 -5.66 10.15 -16.40
C GLY A 165 -7.05 9.83 -16.93
N ALA A 166 -7.80 8.93 -16.30
CA ALA A 166 -9.19 8.58 -16.62
C ALA A 166 -10.21 9.46 -15.88
N GLY A 167 -9.80 10.25 -14.88
CA GLY A 167 -10.72 10.95 -13.97
C GLY A 167 -11.47 9.99 -13.03
N ASP A 168 -10.96 8.79 -12.79
CA ASP A 168 -11.54 7.79 -11.88
C ASP A 168 -10.97 7.97 -10.46
N ASP A 169 -11.51 8.96 -9.75
CA ASP A 169 -11.09 9.28 -8.37
C ASP A 169 -11.26 8.09 -7.41
N ALA A 170 -12.25 7.23 -7.64
CA ALA A 170 -12.50 6.06 -6.79
C ALA A 170 -11.37 5.03 -6.92
N SER A 171 -10.97 4.70 -8.14
CA SER A 171 -9.85 3.77 -8.39
C SER A 171 -8.50 4.36 -7.95
N GLN A 172 -8.32 5.68 -8.11
CA GLN A 172 -7.11 6.38 -7.62
C GLN A 172 -7.02 6.29 -6.09
N THR A 173 -8.10 6.59 -5.39
CA THR A 173 -8.19 6.53 -3.93
C THR A 173 -7.93 5.11 -3.43
N ALA A 174 -8.55 4.09 -4.03
CA ALA A 174 -8.36 2.70 -3.65
C ALA A 174 -6.89 2.25 -3.79
N ALA A 175 -6.23 2.60 -4.89
CA ALA A 175 -4.82 2.30 -5.09
C ALA A 175 -3.92 3.01 -4.05
N LEU A 176 -4.21 4.28 -3.74
CA LEU A 176 -3.49 5.04 -2.72
C LEU A 176 -3.69 4.47 -1.31
N GLU A 177 -4.91 4.09 -0.95
CA GLU A 177 -5.21 3.45 0.35
C GLU A 177 -4.40 2.16 0.53
N GLU A 178 -4.29 1.36 -0.52
CA GLU A 178 -3.50 0.13 -0.49
C GLU A 178 -1.99 0.41 -0.39
N LEU A 179 -1.46 1.36 -1.16
CA LEU A 179 -0.06 1.79 -1.08
C LEU A 179 0.29 2.36 0.31
N VAL A 180 -0.57 3.20 0.87
CA VAL A 180 -0.45 3.73 2.22
C VAL A 180 -0.50 2.60 3.25
N GLY A 181 -1.42 1.65 3.11
CA GLY A 181 -1.51 0.47 3.97
C GLY A 181 -0.23 -0.35 4.01
N ARG A 182 0.53 -0.39 2.92
CA ARG A 182 1.77 -1.16 2.82
C ARG A 182 3.01 -0.40 3.32
N SER A 183 3.17 0.87 2.97
CA SER A 183 4.42 1.61 3.21
C SER A 183 4.32 2.79 4.17
N GLN A 184 3.13 3.37 4.38
CA GLN A 184 2.92 4.62 5.15
C GLN A 184 3.79 5.80 4.68
N SER A 185 4.24 5.79 3.43
CA SER A 185 5.06 6.86 2.87
C SER A 185 4.34 8.21 2.97
N PRO A 186 5.01 9.28 3.45
CA PRO A 186 4.45 10.64 3.44
C PRO A 186 4.00 11.09 2.05
N GLU A 187 4.64 10.61 1.00
CA GLU A 187 4.27 10.90 -0.39
C GLU A 187 2.87 10.35 -0.74
N TYR A 188 2.60 9.06 -0.43
CA TYR A 188 1.30 8.47 -0.68
C TYR A 188 0.22 9.07 0.20
N TRP A 189 0.55 9.35 1.48
CA TRP A 189 -0.34 10.09 2.36
C TRP A 189 -0.68 11.47 1.80
N SER A 190 0.31 12.21 1.29
CA SER A 190 0.08 13.52 0.69
C SER A 190 -0.93 13.46 -0.47
N GLN A 191 -0.77 12.46 -1.37
CA GLN A 191 -1.66 12.28 -2.51
C GLN A 191 -3.06 11.86 -2.07
N LEU A 192 -3.17 10.90 -1.14
CA LEU A 192 -4.45 10.42 -0.61
C LEU A 192 -5.22 11.55 0.09
N LEU A 193 -4.55 12.31 0.96
CA LEU A 193 -5.17 13.41 1.70
C LEU A 193 -5.52 14.61 0.81
N LYS A 194 -4.72 14.89 -0.24
CA LYS A 194 -5.09 15.86 -1.29
C LYS A 194 -6.34 15.42 -2.06
N SER A 195 -6.50 14.14 -2.34
CA SER A 195 -7.73 13.63 -2.95
C SER A 195 -8.92 13.82 -2.01
N ALA A 196 -8.79 13.47 -0.73
CA ALA A 196 -9.81 13.66 0.28
C ALA A 196 -10.23 15.14 0.43
N GLN A 197 -9.27 16.09 0.38
CA GLN A 197 -9.54 17.52 0.44
C GLN A 197 -10.41 18.06 -0.73
N ARG A 198 -10.46 17.37 -1.87
CA ARG A 198 -11.30 17.73 -3.02
C ARG A 198 -12.74 17.23 -2.91
N THR A 199 -13.05 16.45 -1.87
CA THR A 199 -14.41 15.94 -1.65
C THR A 199 -15.39 17.09 -1.48
N ARG A 200 -16.51 17.06 -2.21
CA ARG A 200 -17.54 18.09 -2.13
C ARG A 200 -18.24 18.07 -0.76
N GLY A 201 -18.56 19.25 -0.26
CA GLY A 201 -19.34 19.41 0.98
C GLY A 201 -18.54 19.17 2.25
N LEU A 202 -17.20 19.19 2.19
CA LEU A 202 -16.38 19.27 3.40
C LEU A 202 -16.64 20.56 4.14
N ARG A 203 -16.77 20.46 5.47
CA ARG A 203 -16.88 21.58 6.41
C ARG A 203 -15.63 21.63 7.29
N ASP A 204 -15.48 22.67 8.08
CA ASP A 204 -14.31 22.88 8.95
C ASP A 204 -13.97 21.66 9.83
N PRO A 205 -14.93 20.94 10.47
CA PRO A 205 -14.60 19.75 11.27
C PRO A 205 -13.93 18.64 10.48
N GLN A 206 -14.31 18.40 9.23
CA GLN A 206 -13.67 17.41 8.38
C GLN A 206 -12.32 17.92 7.84
N SER A 207 -12.27 19.19 7.47
CA SER A 207 -11.07 19.83 6.94
C SER A 207 -9.94 19.84 7.96
N ILE A 208 -10.21 20.26 9.19
CA ILE A 208 -9.19 20.27 10.25
C ILE A 208 -8.66 18.85 10.53
N ASP A 209 -9.54 17.83 10.50
CA ASP A 209 -9.13 16.43 10.73
C ASP A 209 -8.23 15.87 9.64
N ILE A 210 -8.48 16.27 8.38
CA ILE A 210 -7.59 15.91 7.27
C ILE A 210 -6.22 16.57 7.47
N TYR A 211 -6.17 17.84 7.85
CA TYR A 211 -4.90 18.54 8.11
C TYR A 211 -4.16 17.98 9.35
N ARG A 212 -4.88 17.60 10.40
CA ARG A 212 -4.31 16.90 11.56
C ARG A 212 -3.64 15.58 11.14
N LEU A 213 -4.31 14.84 10.26
CA LEU A 213 -3.74 13.60 9.73
C LEU A 213 -2.52 13.88 8.82
N LYS A 214 -2.56 14.94 7.99
CA LYS A 214 -1.38 15.39 7.23
C LYS A 214 -0.21 15.70 8.13
N LEU A 215 -0.44 16.37 9.27
CA LEU A 215 0.60 16.67 10.24
C LEU A 215 1.18 15.40 10.87
N ARG A 216 0.34 14.43 11.20
CA ARG A 216 0.74 13.14 11.81
C ARG A 216 1.53 12.25 10.87
N THR A 217 1.21 12.30 9.59
CA THR A 217 1.85 11.49 8.55
C THR A 217 3.11 12.14 7.95
N GLY A 218 3.47 13.35 8.41
CA GLY A 218 4.59 14.10 7.85
C GLY A 218 4.35 14.61 6.43
N SER A 219 3.08 14.70 6.00
CA SER A 219 2.71 15.14 4.66
C SER A 219 2.33 16.61 4.55
N ILE A 220 2.47 17.41 5.61
CA ILE A 220 2.51 18.88 5.54
C ILE A 220 3.92 19.31 5.14
N THR A 221 4.04 20.04 4.04
CA THR A 221 5.35 20.42 3.49
C THR A 221 5.49 21.91 3.17
N THR A 222 4.38 22.69 3.22
CA THR A 222 4.36 24.11 2.84
C THR A 222 3.90 25.00 3.97
N ALA A 223 4.33 26.26 3.95
CA ALA A 223 3.87 27.29 4.90
C ALA A 223 2.35 27.43 4.90
N ASP A 224 1.73 27.44 3.72
CA ASP A 224 0.28 27.56 3.58
C ASP A 224 -0.48 26.43 4.29
N GLU A 225 0.03 25.20 4.24
CA GLU A 225 -0.62 24.07 4.91
C GLU A 225 -0.53 24.19 6.44
N TYR A 226 0.62 24.61 6.98
CA TYR A 226 0.75 24.89 8.42
C TYR A 226 -0.17 26.02 8.86
N LEU A 227 -0.18 27.13 8.11
CA LEU A 227 -1.06 28.28 8.39
C LEU A 227 -2.52 27.95 8.26
N THR A 228 -2.90 27.08 7.31
CA THR A 228 -4.28 26.64 7.15
C THR A 228 -4.74 25.82 8.36
N LEU A 229 -3.91 24.87 8.81
CA LEU A 229 -4.22 24.09 10.03
C LEU A 229 -4.30 24.99 11.26
N SER A 230 -3.36 25.91 11.44
CA SER A 230 -3.39 26.89 12.55
C SER A 230 -4.66 27.73 12.52
N LYS A 231 -5.06 28.26 11.36
CA LYS A 231 -6.30 29.05 11.21
C LYS A 231 -7.55 28.24 11.51
N LEU A 232 -7.64 26.99 11.03
CA LEU A 232 -8.76 26.09 11.33
C LEU A 232 -8.82 25.77 12.82
N ALA A 233 -7.68 25.56 13.48
CA ALA A 233 -7.63 25.34 14.91
C ALA A 233 -8.08 26.58 15.70
N LEU A 234 -7.60 27.78 15.35
CA LEU A 234 -8.03 29.04 15.97
C LEU A 234 -9.55 29.29 15.78
N ALA A 235 -10.06 29.08 14.57
CA ALA A 235 -11.48 29.24 14.26
C ALA A 235 -12.35 28.24 15.07
N GLY A 236 -11.82 27.04 15.33
CA GLY A 236 -12.43 26.03 16.19
C GLY A 236 -12.36 26.35 17.69
N GLY A 237 -11.55 27.34 18.11
CA GLY A 237 -11.26 27.65 19.50
C GLY A 237 -10.22 26.72 20.15
N PHE A 238 -9.26 26.20 19.35
CA PHE A 238 -8.23 25.27 19.78
C PHE A 238 -6.84 25.95 19.73
N ALA A 239 -6.67 27.06 20.46
CA ALA A 239 -5.47 27.86 20.40
C ALA A 239 -4.20 27.11 20.84
N SER A 240 -4.30 26.16 21.76
CA SER A 240 -3.18 25.30 22.16
C SER A 240 -2.69 24.41 21.02
N GLU A 241 -3.60 23.87 20.22
CA GLU A 241 -3.26 23.13 19.00
C GLU A 241 -2.62 24.04 17.96
N ALA A 242 -3.21 25.22 17.72
CA ALA A 242 -2.66 26.19 16.78
C ALA A 242 -1.21 26.55 17.11
N ALA A 243 -0.93 26.86 18.39
CA ALA A 243 0.44 27.15 18.86
C ALA A 243 1.42 25.98 18.60
N ALA A 244 0.97 24.77 18.85
CA ALA A 244 1.79 23.57 18.60
C ALA A 244 2.07 23.35 17.10
N VAL A 245 1.09 23.61 16.23
CA VAL A 245 1.22 23.55 14.77
C VAL A 245 2.20 24.62 14.26
N GLU A 246 2.06 25.85 14.73
CA GLU A 246 2.95 26.96 14.36
C GLU A 246 4.39 26.66 14.77
N GLN A 247 4.59 26.17 16.00
CA GLN A 247 5.93 25.80 16.48
C GLN A 247 6.55 24.72 15.60
N LYS A 248 5.80 23.68 15.23
CA LYS A 248 6.28 22.63 14.30
C LYS A 248 6.68 23.20 12.93
N GLY A 249 5.92 24.15 12.41
CA GLY A 249 6.25 24.81 11.13
C GLY A 249 7.54 25.63 11.22
N ILE A 250 7.80 26.25 12.39
CA ILE A 250 9.06 26.98 12.66
C ILE A 250 10.22 26.00 12.80
N ASP A 251 10.06 24.91 13.57
CA ASP A 251 11.08 23.89 13.78
C ASP A 251 11.48 23.23 12.44
N ALA A 252 10.50 23.04 11.55
CA ALA A 252 10.71 22.57 10.19
C ALA A 252 11.32 23.63 9.26
N LYS A 253 11.53 24.86 9.73
CA LYS A 253 12.03 26.03 8.96
C LYS A 253 11.15 26.41 7.76
N VAL A 254 9.87 26.05 7.81
CA VAL A 254 8.87 26.34 6.77
C VAL A 254 8.13 27.64 7.10
N LEU A 255 7.88 27.92 8.38
CA LEU A 255 7.31 29.17 8.85
C LEU A 255 8.43 30.11 9.33
N THR A 256 8.55 31.26 8.68
CA THR A 256 9.60 32.26 8.98
C THR A 256 9.06 33.69 8.83
N GLY A 257 9.77 34.65 9.45
CA GLY A 257 9.52 36.08 9.29
C GLY A 257 8.57 36.68 10.32
N ASP A 258 8.48 38.01 10.33
CA ASP A 258 7.77 38.80 11.35
C ASP A 258 6.26 38.55 11.41
N SER A 259 5.64 38.20 10.29
CA SER A 259 4.20 37.84 10.24
C SER A 259 3.90 36.59 11.06
N VAL A 260 4.82 35.61 11.02
CA VAL A 260 4.73 34.38 11.83
C VAL A 260 4.90 34.70 13.32
N ALA A 261 5.87 35.54 13.66
CA ALA A 261 6.08 35.96 15.04
C ALA A 261 4.84 36.69 15.62
N ARG A 262 4.21 37.57 14.83
CA ARG A 262 2.94 38.22 15.23
C ARG A 262 1.79 37.23 15.42
N LEU A 263 1.62 36.27 14.49
CA LEU A 263 0.63 35.20 14.60
C LEU A 263 0.82 34.41 15.89
N MET A 264 2.04 33.94 16.15
CA MET A 264 2.37 33.18 17.38
C MET A 264 2.05 33.98 18.66
N ASN A 265 2.32 35.28 18.70
CA ASN A 265 2.00 36.10 19.86
C ASN A 265 0.48 36.19 20.09
N MET A 266 -0.31 36.35 19.01
CA MET A 266 -1.77 36.28 19.08
C MET A 266 -2.25 34.93 19.60
N THR A 267 -1.74 33.85 19.00
CA THR A 267 -2.11 32.48 19.36
C THR A 267 -1.77 32.18 20.83
N LYS A 268 -0.60 32.62 21.32
CA LYS A 268 -0.19 32.46 22.73
C LYS A 268 -1.13 33.22 23.68
N THR A 269 -1.55 34.43 23.31
CA THR A 269 -2.51 35.21 24.12
C THR A 269 -3.86 34.48 24.20
N GLN A 270 -4.38 34.00 23.08
CA GLN A 270 -5.63 33.24 23.02
C GLN A 270 -5.51 31.92 23.81
N MET A 271 -4.39 31.20 23.66
CA MET A 271 -4.12 29.98 24.43
C MET A 271 -4.15 30.21 25.95
N ALA A 272 -3.59 31.33 26.41
CA ALA A 272 -3.62 31.67 27.85
C ALA A 272 -5.03 31.94 28.33
N ALA A 273 -5.87 32.64 27.52
CA ALA A 273 -7.27 32.90 27.83
C ALA A 273 -8.10 31.61 27.84
N ASP A 274 -7.93 30.72 26.87
CA ASP A 274 -8.63 29.43 26.78
C ASP A 274 -8.29 28.54 27.98
N LYS A 275 -7.00 28.47 28.34
CA LYS A 275 -6.53 27.70 29.49
C LYS A 275 -7.14 28.21 30.82
N ALA A 276 -7.23 29.53 30.98
CA ALA A 276 -7.87 30.13 32.15
C ALA A 276 -9.39 29.88 32.18
N GLY A 277 -10.04 29.84 31.02
CA GLY A 277 -11.48 29.57 30.88
C GLY A 277 -11.89 28.11 31.00
N THR A 278 -10.95 27.15 30.93
CA THR A 278 -11.25 25.71 30.92
C THR A 278 -12.15 25.21 32.06
N PRO A 279 -11.97 25.62 33.34
CA PRO A 279 -12.85 25.17 34.44
C PRO A 279 -14.30 25.63 34.27
N ALA A 280 -14.51 26.89 33.87
CA ALA A 280 -15.86 27.44 33.60
C ALA A 280 -16.48 26.77 32.36
N GLY A 281 -15.68 26.52 31.34
CA GLY A 281 -16.07 25.80 30.13
C GLY A 281 -16.52 24.37 30.42
N LEU A 282 -15.86 23.65 31.32
CA LEU A 282 -16.26 22.31 31.76
C LEU A 282 -17.62 22.35 32.46
N ALA A 283 -17.82 23.29 33.40
CA ALA A 283 -19.08 23.41 34.11
C ALA A 283 -20.25 23.76 33.14
N ALA A 284 -20.00 24.62 32.16
CA ALA A 284 -20.98 24.97 31.12
C ALA A 284 -21.29 23.77 30.21
N ALA A 285 -20.27 23.04 29.74
CA ALA A 285 -20.42 21.88 28.87
C ALA A 285 -21.18 20.73 29.56
N GLN A 286 -20.97 20.53 30.85
CA GLN A 286 -21.72 19.54 31.64
C GLN A 286 -23.23 19.88 31.70
N LYS A 287 -23.60 21.15 31.76
CA LYS A 287 -24.96 21.62 31.80
C LYS A 287 -25.63 21.75 30.41
N ALA A 288 -24.84 21.68 29.34
CA ALA A 288 -25.34 21.80 27.99
C ALA A 288 -26.36 20.67 27.65
N PRO A 289 -27.40 20.95 26.86
CA PRO A 289 -28.45 19.97 26.56
C PRO A 289 -27.98 18.87 25.61
N THR A 290 -26.90 19.10 24.85
CA THR A 290 -26.29 18.13 23.94
C THR A 290 -24.88 17.75 24.41
N GLY A 291 -24.35 16.65 23.92
CA GLY A 291 -22.97 16.23 24.22
C GLY A 291 -21.90 16.98 23.44
N ASP A 292 -22.25 17.73 22.41
CA ASP A 292 -21.29 18.37 21.51
C ASP A 292 -20.35 19.35 22.22
N ALA A 293 -20.86 20.07 23.24
CA ALA A 293 -20.04 20.95 24.06
C ALA A 293 -18.95 20.20 24.83
N LEU A 294 -19.25 18.99 25.34
CA LEU A 294 -18.26 18.13 26.00
C LEU A 294 -17.27 17.54 25.01
N VAL A 295 -17.72 17.18 23.80
CA VAL A 295 -16.84 16.72 22.72
C VAL A 295 -15.85 17.82 22.34
N LYS A 296 -16.34 19.06 22.15
CA LYS A 296 -15.50 20.23 21.85
C LYS A 296 -14.50 20.52 22.97
N LEU A 297 -14.93 20.47 24.23
CA LEU A 297 -14.02 20.61 25.37
C LEU A 297 -12.95 19.52 25.39
N GLY A 298 -13.33 18.27 25.09
CA GLY A 298 -12.37 17.16 24.99
C GLY A 298 -11.36 17.37 23.86
N GLU A 299 -11.78 17.99 22.76
CA GLU A 299 -10.89 18.34 21.65
C GLU A 299 -9.89 19.44 22.06
N ASP A 300 -10.33 20.45 22.81
CA ASP A 300 -9.44 21.48 23.36
C ASP A 300 -8.43 20.89 24.35
N LEU A 301 -8.89 20.04 25.26
CA LEU A 301 -8.02 19.30 26.20
C LEU A 301 -7.00 18.42 25.46
N TRP A 302 -7.41 17.80 24.33
CA TRP A 302 -6.50 17.06 23.47
C TRP A 302 -5.43 17.97 22.86
N GLY A 303 -5.78 19.15 22.37
CA GLY A 303 -4.85 20.17 21.89
C GLY A 303 -3.86 20.65 22.98
N MET A 304 -4.27 20.64 24.24
CA MET A 304 -3.42 20.94 25.39
C MET A 304 -2.53 19.75 25.83
N GLY A 305 -2.64 18.59 25.19
CA GLY A 305 -1.91 17.37 25.56
C GLY A 305 -2.48 16.62 26.76
N LYS A 306 -3.68 17.01 27.25
CA LYS A 306 -4.37 16.39 28.39
C LYS A 306 -5.23 15.22 27.91
N PHE A 307 -4.59 14.16 27.44
CA PHE A 307 -5.28 13.07 26.76
C PHE A 307 -6.26 12.28 27.62
N PRO A 308 -5.97 11.94 28.91
CA PRO A 308 -6.93 11.25 29.77
C PRO A 308 -8.20 12.07 30.01
N GLU A 309 -8.05 13.37 30.25
CA GLU A 309 -9.18 14.29 30.47
C GLU A 309 -9.98 14.49 29.17
N ALA A 310 -9.29 14.58 28.03
CA ALA A 310 -9.91 14.64 26.73
C ALA A 310 -10.79 13.42 26.45
N ILE A 311 -10.27 12.22 26.69
CA ILE A 311 -11.02 10.97 26.56
C ILE A 311 -12.26 10.98 27.45
N SER A 312 -12.12 11.35 28.73
CA SER A 312 -13.23 11.39 29.67
C SER A 312 -14.31 12.38 29.25
N ALA A 313 -13.92 13.57 28.80
CA ALA A 313 -14.86 14.59 28.35
C ALA A 313 -15.63 14.15 27.10
N ILE A 314 -14.94 13.57 26.09
CA ILE A 314 -15.57 13.08 24.87
C ILE A 314 -16.52 11.91 25.17
N GLN A 315 -16.13 10.97 26.03
CA GLN A 315 -16.99 9.86 26.45
C GLN A 315 -18.25 10.34 27.15
N ALA A 316 -18.13 11.33 28.04
CA ALA A 316 -19.28 11.96 28.69
C ALA A 316 -20.18 12.68 27.67
N GLY A 317 -19.61 13.28 26.62
CA GLY A 317 -20.35 13.84 25.50
C GLY A 317 -21.11 12.77 24.72
N ILE A 318 -20.47 11.67 24.38
CA ILE A 318 -21.08 10.53 23.66
C ILE A 318 -22.26 9.92 24.45
N ALA A 319 -22.19 9.94 25.77
CA ALA A 319 -23.24 9.42 26.65
C ALA A 319 -24.49 10.30 26.71
N LYS A 320 -24.44 11.55 26.21
CA LYS A 320 -25.58 12.45 26.14
C LYS A 320 -26.40 12.25 24.87
N ASP A 321 -27.72 12.47 24.97
CA ASP A 321 -28.57 12.49 23.79
C ASP A 321 -28.22 13.63 22.83
N LYS A 322 -28.53 13.45 21.55
CA LYS A 322 -28.35 14.43 20.46
C LYS A 322 -26.91 14.90 20.25
N THR A 323 -25.93 13.98 20.38
CA THR A 323 -24.53 14.21 20.08
C THR A 323 -24.23 13.76 18.65
N ASP A 324 -23.40 14.51 17.89
CA ASP A 324 -22.85 14.04 16.62
C ASP A 324 -21.88 12.88 16.89
N LEU A 325 -22.42 11.65 16.83
CA LEU A 325 -21.65 10.44 17.16
C LEU A 325 -20.52 10.17 16.17
N ASN A 326 -20.65 10.60 14.91
CA ASN A 326 -19.60 10.40 13.93
C ASN A 326 -18.37 11.26 14.25
N LEU A 327 -18.63 12.54 14.53
CA LEU A 327 -17.58 13.47 14.94
C LEU A 327 -17.00 13.07 16.29
N ALA A 328 -17.85 12.80 17.29
CA ALA A 328 -17.42 12.43 18.62
C ALA A 328 -16.53 11.18 18.65
N ASN A 329 -16.91 10.11 17.91
CA ASN A 329 -16.08 8.91 17.82
C ASN A 329 -14.77 9.15 17.03
N THR A 330 -14.76 10.06 16.05
CA THR A 330 -13.51 10.45 15.38
C THR A 330 -12.57 11.14 16.36
N ARG A 331 -13.05 12.11 17.15
CA ARG A 331 -12.27 12.81 18.19
C ARG A 331 -11.78 11.87 19.28
N LEU A 332 -12.66 10.97 19.74
CA LEU A 332 -12.29 9.93 20.72
C LEU A 332 -11.18 9.04 20.20
N GLY A 333 -11.23 8.63 18.92
CA GLY A 333 -10.18 7.86 18.28
C GLY A 333 -8.84 8.61 18.26
N MET A 334 -8.85 9.90 17.95
CA MET A 334 -7.65 10.76 17.98
C MET A 334 -7.08 10.88 19.40
N ALA A 335 -7.92 11.06 20.40
CA ALA A 335 -7.51 11.17 21.80
C ALA A 335 -6.89 9.85 22.30
N TYR A 336 -7.52 8.70 22.02
CA TYR A 336 -6.96 7.39 22.34
C TYR A 336 -5.62 7.15 21.65
N LEU A 337 -5.50 7.49 20.37
CA LEU A 337 -4.26 7.30 19.62
C LEU A 337 -3.12 8.16 20.19
N SER A 338 -3.44 9.39 20.64
CA SER A 338 -2.47 10.27 21.30
C SER A 338 -2.07 9.82 22.69
N ALA A 339 -2.98 9.11 23.38
CA ALA A 339 -2.72 8.45 24.67
C ALA A 339 -2.01 7.10 24.54
N GLY A 340 -1.63 6.66 23.32
CA GLY A 340 -1.02 5.35 23.07
C GLY A 340 -1.99 4.16 23.13
N GLN A 341 -3.29 4.42 23.22
CA GLN A 341 -4.34 3.41 23.35
C GLN A 341 -4.87 2.98 21.97
N LYS A 342 -4.01 2.33 21.20
CA LYS A 342 -4.23 2.01 19.77
C LYS A 342 -5.51 1.20 19.53
N ASP A 343 -5.78 0.17 20.33
CA ASP A 343 -6.95 -0.69 20.11
C ASP A 343 -8.27 0.08 20.35
N GLN A 344 -8.30 0.95 21.34
CA GLN A 344 -9.45 1.81 21.58
C GLN A 344 -9.63 2.82 20.46
N ALA A 345 -8.54 3.40 19.95
CA ALA A 345 -8.58 4.29 18.78
C ALA A 345 -9.18 3.59 17.55
N VAL A 346 -8.71 2.38 17.23
CA VAL A 346 -9.24 1.57 16.12
C VAL A 346 -10.74 1.29 16.30
N ARG A 347 -11.20 0.95 17.51
CA ARG A 347 -12.63 0.74 17.77
C ARG A 347 -13.45 2.02 17.59
N ALA A 348 -12.95 3.15 18.06
CA ALA A 348 -13.63 4.44 17.93
C ALA A 348 -13.73 4.88 16.45
N PHE A 349 -12.63 4.80 15.68
CA PHE A 349 -12.64 5.10 14.25
C PHE A 349 -13.54 4.16 13.45
N ASN A 350 -13.59 2.86 13.79
CA ASN A 350 -14.52 1.92 13.15
C ASN A 350 -15.99 2.29 13.37
N LYS A 351 -16.35 2.81 14.57
CA LYS A 351 -17.71 3.31 14.83
C LYS A 351 -18.00 4.55 13.97
N ALA A 352 -17.10 5.53 13.97
CA ALA A 352 -17.23 6.73 13.16
C ALA A 352 -17.30 6.46 11.65
N ALA A 353 -16.54 5.49 11.15
CA ALA A 353 -16.50 5.11 9.73
C ALA A 353 -17.79 4.47 9.21
N LYS A 354 -18.67 4.02 10.11
CA LYS A 354 -19.99 3.43 9.81
C LYS A 354 -21.14 4.41 9.98
N GLY A 355 -20.87 5.66 10.36
CA GLY A 355 -21.90 6.64 10.63
C GLY A 355 -22.51 7.23 9.34
N ASP A 356 -23.62 7.95 9.49
CA ASP A 356 -24.47 8.43 8.40
C ASP A 356 -23.91 9.63 7.64
N ASN A 357 -22.95 10.37 8.23
CA ASN A 357 -22.29 11.46 7.54
C ASN A 357 -21.14 10.93 6.66
N PRO A 358 -21.30 10.91 5.32
CA PRO A 358 -20.33 10.28 4.42
C PRO A 358 -18.94 10.95 4.47
N ASN A 359 -18.89 12.26 4.63
CA ASN A 359 -17.64 13.01 4.72
C ASN A 359 -16.91 12.73 6.04
N GLN A 360 -17.62 12.68 7.16
CA GLN A 360 -17.02 12.30 8.44
C GLN A 360 -16.61 10.83 8.46
N ALA A 361 -17.42 9.96 7.88
CA ALA A 361 -17.08 8.53 7.73
C ALA A 361 -15.83 8.31 6.87
N MET A 362 -15.66 9.09 5.80
CA MET A 362 -14.44 9.09 4.98
C MET A 362 -13.21 9.49 5.82
N VAL A 363 -13.30 10.60 6.56
CA VAL A 363 -12.20 11.06 7.44
C VAL A 363 -11.86 10.00 8.50
N ALA A 364 -12.87 9.40 9.11
CA ALA A 364 -12.67 8.33 10.08
C ALA A 364 -11.96 7.09 9.48
N ARG A 365 -12.28 6.71 8.22
CA ARG A 365 -11.57 5.64 7.51
C ARG A 365 -10.09 5.97 7.28
N LEU A 366 -9.76 7.22 6.93
CA LEU A 366 -8.38 7.65 6.76
C LEU A 366 -7.59 7.57 8.08
N TRP A 367 -8.20 8.02 9.19
CA TRP A 367 -7.60 7.88 10.51
C TRP A 367 -7.47 6.42 10.96
N LEU A 368 -8.46 5.57 10.61
CA LEU A 368 -8.40 4.13 10.85
C LEU A 368 -7.23 3.48 10.11
N LEU A 369 -7.01 3.86 8.84
CA LEU A 369 -5.89 3.38 8.04
C LEU A 369 -4.55 3.74 8.70
N TYR A 370 -4.43 4.95 9.23
CA TYR A 370 -3.26 5.38 9.99
C TYR A 370 -3.10 4.62 11.32
N ALA A 371 -4.20 4.43 12.07
CA ALA A 371 -4.17 3.81 13.39
C ALA A 371 -3.87 2.30 13.37
N ARG A 372 -4.10 1.59 12.26
CA ARG A 372 -3.86 0.15 12.14
C ARG A 372 -2.38 -0.24 12.10
N LYS A 373 -1.51 0.70 11.98
CA LYS A 373 -0.06 0.52 12.10
C LYS A 373 0.46 0.86 13.49
#